data_935a02f8a6b6084553193662ce013f8c
#
_entry.id   935a02f8a6b6084553193662ce013f8c
#
_cell.length_a   1.000
_cell.length_b   1.000
_cell.length_c   1.000
_cell.angle_alpha   90.00
_cell.angle_beta   90.00
_cell.angle_gamma   90.00
#
_symmetry.space_group_name_H-M   'P 1'
#
loop_
_entity.id
_entity.type
_entity.pdbx_description
1 polymer ?
#
loop_
_entity_poly.entity_id
_entity_poly.type
_entity_poly.pdbx_seq_one_letter_code
_entity_poly.pdbx_strand_id
1 'polypeptide(L)'
;YTTLFRSVVRCIDESLALTYQNTLEEISRCTGKTYRAIHLIGGGAQSALLCQMTADACGIPVYAGPVEATVYGNLMMQLLALGEVKDLKEARDILKASVNVKVYEPHDTQQWREWAQRRKENGIKS
;
A
#
# COMPACT_ATOMS: atom_id res chain seq x y z
N TYR A 1 5.59 27.39 12.23
CA TYR A 1 5.25 26.06 12.77
C TYR A 1 4.62 25.13 11.71
N THR A 2 3.72 25.63 10.87
CA THR A 2 3.02 24.80 9.87
C THR A 2 3.94 24.23 8.79
N THR A 3 4.93 25.01 8.33
CA THR A 3 5.88 24.57 7.29
C THR A 3 6.81 23.47 7.80
N LEU A 4 7.33 23.62 9.02
CA LEU A 4 8.19 22.62 9.64
C LEU A 4 7.44 21.29 9.85
N PHE A 5 6.21 21.35 10.34
CA PHE A 5 5.37 20.17 10.53
C PHE A 5 5.12 19.44 9.22
N ARG A 6 4.77 20.17 8.15
CA ARG A 6 4.58 19.57 6.81
C ARG A 6 5.86 18.90 6.30
N SER A 7 7.02 19.51 6.50
CA SER A 7 8.31 18.94 6.09
C SER A 7 8.62 17.64 6.85
N VAL A 8 8.32 17.59 8.16
CA VAL A 8 8.51 16.39 8.98
C VAL A 8 7.59 15.26 8.51
N VAL A 9 6.29 15.54 8.32
CA VAL A 9 5.33 14.54 7.84
C VAL A 9 5.76 14.01 6.46
N ARG A 10 6.14 14.89 5.56
CA ARG A 10 6.63 14.49 4.23
C ARG A 10 7.88 13.59 4.32
N CYS A 11 8.83 13.92 5.17
CA CYS A 11 10.03 13.11 5.40
C CYS A 11 9.67 11.71 5.93
N ILE A 12 8.66 11.60 6.80
CA ILE A 12 8.16 10.32 7.31
C ILE A 12 7.54 9.52 6.15
N ASP A 13 6.66 10.12 5.35
CA ASP A 13 5.99 9.44 4.24
C ASP A 13 6.99 8.99 3.16
N GLU A 14 7.99 9.82 2.85
CA GLU A 14 9.09 9.46 1.93
C GLU A 14 9.90 8.27 2.46
N SER A 15 10.21 8.25 3.76
CA SER A 15 10.94 7.17 4.40
C SER A 15 10.15 5.86 4.40
N LEU A 16 8.84 5.94 4.65
CA LEU A 16 7.93 4.79 4.58
C LEU A 16 7.84 4.23 3.15
N ALA A 17 7.67 5.10 2.15
CA ALA A 17 7.59 4.68 0.75
C ALA A 17 8.88 3.96 0.29
N LEU A 18 10.06 4.47 0.66
CA LEU A 18 11.34 3.81 0.40
C LEU A 18 11.48 2.47 1.15
N THR A 19 10.94 2.37 2.36
CA THR A 19 10.93 1.12 3.12
C THR A 19 10.04 0.09 2.45
N TYR A 20 8.86 0.48 1.96
CA TYR A 20 7.97 -0.41 1.21
C TYR A 20 8.60 -0.90 -0.08
N GLN A 21 9.30 -0.02 -0.83
CA GLN A 21 10.06 -0.40 -2.01
C GLN A 21 11.11 -1.48 -1.69
N ASN A 22 11.94 -1.25 -0.67
CA ASN A 22 12.97 -2.21 -0.27
C ASN A 22 12.36 -3.55 0.15
N THR A 23 11.30 -3.51 0.96
CA THR A 23 10.57 -4.72 1.39
C THR A 23 9.99 -5.48 0.20
N LEU A 24 9.42 -4.78 -0.78
CA LEU A 24 8.89 -5.40 -2.01
C LEU A 24 9.99 -6.09 -2.81
N GLU A 25 11.17 -5.45 -2.95
CA GLU A 25 12.35 -6.04 -3.60
C GLU A 25 12.81 -7.30 -2.87
N GLU A 26 12.87 -7.27 -1.54
CA GLU A 26 13.27 -8.42 -0.71
C GLU A 26 12.29 -9.58 -0.83
N ILE A 27 10.98 -9.31 -0.72
CA ILE A 27 9.94 -10.32 -0.87
C ILE A 27 10.00 -10.94 -2.27
N SER A 28 10.18 -10.13 -3.32
CA SER A 28 10.31 -10.59 -4.70
C SER A 28 11.52 -11.50 -4.87
N ARG A 29 12.65 -11.14 -4.27
CA ARG A 29 13.88 -11.95 -4.29
C ARG A 29 13.71 -13.27 -3.55
N CYS A 30 13.08 -13.26 -2.36
CA CYS A 30 12.88 -14.45 -1.55
C CYS A 30 11.86 -15.43 -2.17
N THR A 31 10.81 -14.90 -2.81
CA THR A 31 9.72 -15.73 -3.37
C THR A 31 9.90 -16.08 -4.84
N GLY A 32 10.79 -15.38 -5.55
CA GLY A 32 10.93 -15.49 -7.00
C GLY A 32 9.72 -14.96 -7.79
N LYS A 33 8.81 -14.22 -7.12
CA LYS A 33 7.57 -13.72 -7.71
C LYS A 33 7.68 -12.23 -8.06
N THR A 34 7.01 -11.84 -9.14
CA THR A 34 6.81 -10.44 -9.51
C THR A 34 5.42 -9.99 -9.06
N TYR A 35 5.36 -8.90 -8.33
CA TYR A 35 4.12 -8.31 -7.86
C TYR A 35 3.69 -7.18 -8.80
N ARG A 36 2.39 -7.09 -9.08
CA ARG A 36 1.82 -6.15 -10.05
C ARG A 36 1.05 -5.00 -9.41
N ALA A 37 0.81 -5.09 -8.12
CA ALA A 37 0.07 -4.06 -7.36
C ALA A 37 0.35 -4.19 -5.88
N ILE A 38 0.16 -3.10 -5.15
CA ILE A 38 0.18 -3.04 -3.70
C ILE A 38 -1.23 -2.70 -3.22
N HIS A 39 -1.73 -3.43 -2.24
CA HIS A 39 -2.94 -3.07 -1.51
C HIS A 39 -2.58 -2.42 -0.18
N LEU A 40 -2.87 -1.14 -0.06
CA LEU A 40 -2.66 -0.37 1.16
C LEU A 40 -4.00 -0.27 1.90
N ILE A 41 -4.08 -0.89 3.07
CA ILE A 41 -5.30 -0.99 3.89
C ILE A 41 -5.11 -0.31 5.24
N GLY A 42 -6.19 -0.05 5.95
CA GLY A 42 -6.14 0.61 7.25
C GLY A 42 -5.85 2.10 7.16
N GLY A 43 -5.34 2.69 8.24
CA GLY A 43 -5.12 4.13 8.37
C GLY A 43 -4.22 4.73 7.29
N GLY A 44 -3.20 4.00 6.83
CA GLY A 44 -2.30 4.44 5.77
C GLY A 44 -3.00 4.70 4.44
N ALA A 45 -4.10 3.98 4.15
CA ALA A 45 -4.90 4.17 2.95
C ALA A 45 -5.60 5.54 2.88
N GLN A 46 -5.71 6.26 4.00
CA GLN A 46 -6.30 7.60 4.07
C GLN A 46 -5.32 8.70 3.63
N SER A 47 -4.01 8.44 3.68
CA SER A 47 -3.00 9.40 3.24
C SER A 47 -2.79 9.31 1.73
N ALA A 48 -3.41 10.23 0.97
CA ALA A 48 -3.21 10.30 -0.47
C ALA A 48 -1.73 10.52 -0.85
N LEU A 49 -1.00 11.27 -0.02
CA LEU A 49 0.43 11.53 -0.22
C LEU A 49 1.24 10.25 -0.07
N LEU A 50 1.05 9.50 1.01
CA LEU A 50 1.74 8.22 1.22
C LEU A 50 1.41 7.21 0.12
N CYS A 51 0.13 7.10 -0.28
CA CYS A 51 -0.29 6.20 -1.35
C CYS A 51 0.40 6.52 -2.68
N GLN A 52 0.45 7.80 -3.06
CA GLN A 52 1.13 8.22 -4.30
C GLN A 52 2.65 8.00 -4.22
N MET A 53 3.28 8.41 -3.11
CA MET A 53 4.71 8.17 -2.92
C MET A 53 5.07 6.67 -2.93
N THR A 54 4.20 5.82 -2.40
CA THR A 54 4.38 4.36 -2.45
C THR A 54 4.29 3.84 -3.88
N ALA A 55 3.31 4.31 -4.67
CA ALA A 55 3.20 3.93 -6.09
C ALA A 55 4.43 4.36 -6.87
N ASP A 56 4.89 5.60 -6.68
CA ASP A 56 6.06 6.16 -7.36
C ASP A 56 7.35 5.43 -6.97
N ALA A 57 7.55 5.16 -5.67
CA ALA A 57 8.73 4.45 -5.18
C ALA A 57 8.78 3.00 -5.65
N CYS A 58 7.67 2.29 -5.61
CA CYS A 58 7.60 0.87 -5.98
C CYS A 58 7.46 0.66 -7.50
N GLY A 59 7.05 1.68 -8.26
CA GLY A 59 6.86 1.61 -9.71
C GLY A 59 5.69 0.73 -10.14
N ILE A 60 4.73 0.47 -9.24
CA ILE A 60 3.53 -0.33 -9.48
C ILE A 60 2.32 0.36 -8.83
N PRO A 61 1.09 0.14 -9.36
CA PRO A 61 -0.10 0.77 -8.81
C PRO A 61 -0.39 0.39 -7.36
N VAL A 62 -0.89 1.37 -6.59
CA VAL A 62 -1.36 1.20 -5.22
C VAL A 62 -2.87 1.31 -5.18
N TYR A 63 -3.52 0.28 -4.66
CA TYR A 63 -4.94 0.23 -4.37
C TYR A 63 -5.14 0.57 -2.89
N ALA A 64 -5.67 1.76 -2.62
CA ALA A 64 -5.86 2.26 -1.26
C ALA A 64 -7.29 1.99 -0.78
N GLY A 65 -7.42 1.19 0.26
CA GLY A 65 -8.69 0.80 0.89
C GLY A 65 -8.98 -0.70 0.81
N PRO A 66 -10.00 -1.14 1.55
CA PRO A 66 -10.77 -0.36 2.50
C PRO A 66 -9.97 0.01 3.77
N VAL A 67 -10.36 1.12 4.42
CA VAL A 67 -9.73 1.55 5.68
C VAL A 67 -10.00 0.53 6.78
N GLU A 68 -11.25 0.08 6.89
CA GLU A 68 -11.71 -0.89 7.89
C GLU A 68 -11.68 -2.34 7.37
N ALA A 69 -10.58 -2.74 6.74
CA ALA A 69 -10.45 -4.08 6.12
C ALA A 69 -10.70 -5.23 7.08
N THR A 70 -10.28 -5.10 8.35
CA THR A 70 -10.48 -6.11 9.40
C THR A 70 -11.96 -6.30 9.75
N VAL A 71 -12.71 -5.19 9.83
CA VAL A 71 -14.15 -5.21 10.10
C VAL A 71 -14.89 -5.91 8.97
N TYR A 72 -14.57 -5.56 7.72
CA TYR A 72 -15.16 -6.22 6.55
C TYR A 72 -14.81 -7.71 6.48
N GLY A 73 -13.56 -8.07 6.79
CA GLY A 73 -13.14 -9.47 6.84
C GLY A 73 -13.94 -10.27 7.87
N ASN A 74 -14.12 -9.72 9.07
CA ASN A 74 -14.92 -10.35 10.12
C ASN A 74 -16.39 -10.49 9.70
N LEU A 75 -16.98 -9.43 9.14
CA LEU A 75 -18.37 -9.48 8.65
C LEU A 75 -18.56 -10.55 7.57
N MET A 76 -17.65 -10.64 6.61
CA MET A 76 -17.72 -11.67 5.55
C MET A 76 -17.66 -13.10 6.11
N MET A 77 -16.83 -13.32 7.13
CA MET A 77 -16.76 -14.64 7.78
C MET A 77 -18.05 -14.99 8.53
N GLN A 78 -18.70 -14.00 9.17
CA GLN A 78 -20.01 -14.21 9.81
C GLN A 78 -21.10 -14.50 8.80
N LEU A 79 -21.17 -13.77 7.69
CA LEU A 79 -22.14 -14.03 6.60
C LEU A 79 -21.96 -15.42 6.01
N LEU A 80 -20.72 -15.87 5.84
CA LEU A 80 -20.40 -17.22 5.37
C LEU A 80 -20.87 -18.27 6.38
N ALA A 81 -20.64 -18.06 7.68
CA ALA A 81 -21.02 -18.99 8.72
C ALA A 81 -22.55 -19.09 8.88
N LEU A 82 -23.29 -18.00 8.62
CA LEU A 82 -24.75 -17.96 8.64
C LEU A 82 -25.39 -18.52 7.36
N GLY A 83 -24.59 -18.80 6.33
CA GLY A 83 -25.08 -19.27 5.03
C GLY A 83 -25.73 -18.18 4.17
N GLU A 84 -25.56 -16.91 4.51
CA GLU A 84 -26.04 -15.75 3.74
C GLU A 84 -25.24 -15.55 2.44
N VAL A 85 -24.03 -16.04 2.39
CA VAL A 85 -23.18 -16.15 1.19
C VAL A 85 -22.66 -17.56 1.06
N LYS A 86 -22.57 -18.07 -0.16
CA LYS A 86 -22.23 -19.48 -0.41
C LYS A 86 -20.73 -19.76 -0.31
N ASP A 87 -19.88 -18.79 -0.62
CA ASP A 87 -18.43 -18.94 -0.62
C ASP A 87 -17.71 -17.59 -0.45
N LEU A 88 -16.38 -17.65 -0.24
CA LEU A 88 -15.52 -16.47 -0.11
C LEU A 88 -15.46 -15.63 -1.40
N LYS A 89 -15.74 -16.21 -2.55
CA LYS A 89 -15.73 -15.47 -3.81
C LYS A 89 -16.92 -14.52 -3.87
N GLU A 90 -18.11 -15.03 -3.56
CA GLU A 90 -19.33 -14.21 -3.49
C GLU A 90 -19.20 -13.11 -2.42
N ALA A 91 -18.67 -13.42 -1.23
CA ALA A 91 -18.41 -12.45 -0.19
C ALA A 91 -17.46 -11.32 -0.67
N ARG A 92 -16.40 -11.67 -1.38
CA ARG A 92 -15.46 -10.69 -1.96
C ARG A 92 -16.09 -9.84 -3.06
N ASP A 93 -16.95 -10.41 -3.88
CA ASP A 93 -17.62 -9.66 -4.96
C ASP A 93 -18.62 -8.65 -4.37
N ILE A 94 -19.33 -9.01 -3.30
CA ILE A 94 -20.16 -8.08 -2.53
C ILE A 94 -19.31 -6.96 -1.94
N LEU A 95 -18.17 -7.31 -1.33
CA LEU A 95 -17.25 -6.31 -0.75
C LEU A 95 -16.75 -5.34 -1.81
N LYS A 96 -16.29 -5.82 -2.96
CA LYS A 96 -15.84 -4.96 -4.06
C LYS A 96 -16.90 -3.99 -4.54
N ALA A 97 -18.17 -4.39 -4.54
CA ALA A 97 -19.28 -3.51 -4.90
C ALA A 97 -19.63 -2.49 -3.80
N SER A 98 -19.27 -2.78 -2.55
CA SER A 98 -19.65 -1.99 -1.38
C SER A 98 -18.58 -1.00 -0.91
N VAL A 99 -17.31 -1.23 -1.25
CA VAL A 99 -16.20 -0.38 -0.79
C VAL A 99 -15.61 0.43 -1.95
N ASN A 100 -15.25 1.67 -1.62
CA ASN A 100 -14.54 2.53 -2.57
C ASN A 100 -13.03 2.32 -2.39
N VAL A 101 -12.37 1.83 -3.43
CA VAL A 101 -10.92 1.66 -3.48
C VAL A 101 -10.37 2.70 -4.46
N LYS A 102 -9.47 3.55 -3.97
CA LYS A 102 -8.76 4.51 -4.83
C LYS A 102 -7.53 3.86 -5.42
N VAL A 103 -7.24 4.17 -6.68
CA VAL A 103 -6.04 3.69 -7.36
C VAL A 103 -5.08 4.85 -7.56
N TYR A 104 -3.82 4.63 -7.23
CA TYR A 104 -2.71 5.56 -7.43
C TYR A 104 -1.72 4.91 -8.38
N GLU A 105 -1.62 5.48 -9.59
CA GLU A 105 -0.67 5.03 -10.60
C GLU A 105 0.71 5.66 -10.35
N PRO A 106 1.81 4.96 -10.66
CA PRO A 106 3.15 5.51 -10.55
C PRO A 106 3.40 6.58 -11.62
N HIS A 107 3.96 7.73 -11.22
CA HIS A 107 4.28 8.84 -12.12
C HIS A 107 5.77 9.18 -12.14
N ASP A 108 6.44 9.29 -11.01
CA ASP A 108 7.81 9.79 -10.88
C ASP A 108 8.78 8.73 -10.32
N THR A 109 8.88 7.59 -11.04
CA THR A 109 9.65 6.44 -10.59
C THR A 109 11.17 6.64 -10.64
N GLN A 110 11.67 7.52 -11.53
CA GLN A 110 13.11 7.69 -11.71
C GLN A 110 13.77 8.34 -10.49
N GLN A 111 13.20 9.41 -9.98
CA GLN A 111 13.70 10.12 -8.79
C GLN A 111 13.76 9.19 -7.57
N TRP A 112 12.75 8.34 -7.39
CA TRP A 112 12.69 7.37 -6.30
C TRP A 112 13.77 6.29 -6.40
N ARG A 113 14.08 5.83 -7.61
CA ARG A 113 15.20 4.89 -7.85
C ARG A 113 16.56 5.50 -7.48
N GLU A 114 16.77 6.76 -7.82
CA GLU A 114 18.01 7.48 -7.46
C GLU A 114 18.13 7.62 -5.93
N TRP A 115 17.04 7.96 -5.23
CA TRP A 115 17.04 8.06 -3.77
C TRP A 115 17.26 6.70 -3.09
N ALA A 116 16.64 5.64 -3.59
CA ALA A 116 16.84 4.29 -3.09
C ALA A 116 18.31 3.85 -3.26
N GLN A 117 18.93 4.17 -4.38
CA GLN A 117 20.34 3.88 -4.64
C GLN A 117 21.26 4.63 -3.66
N ARG A 118 21.06 5.93 -3.47
CA ARG A 118 21.83 6.74 -2.51
C ARG A 118 21.69 6.21 -1.07
N ARG A 119 20.49 5.75 -0.69
CA ARG A 119 20.26 5.15 0.63
C ARG A 119 21.08 3.88 0.83
N LYS A 120 21.13 3.01 -0.17
CA LYS A 120 21.96 1.78 -0.15
C LYS A 120 23.45 2.10 -0.04
N GLU A 121 23.94 3.09 -0.79
CA GLU A 121 25.36 3.53 -0.78
C GLU A 121 25.75 4.12 0.59
N ASN A 122 24.88 4.85 1.26
CA ASN A 122 25.12 5.43 2.58
C ASN A 122 24.98 4.42 3.74
N GLY A 123 24.76 3.13 3.46
CA GLY A 123 24.72 2.07 4.48
C GLY A 123 23.51 2.14 5.43
N ILE A 124 22.49 2.93 5.09
CA ILE A 124 21.25 3.01 5.86
C ILE A 124 20.44 1.74 5.57
N LYS A 125 20.64 0.72 6.41
CA LYS A 125 19.80 -0.49 6.39
C LYS A 125 18.43 -0.13 6.99
N SER A 126 17.37 -0.57 6.35
CA SER A 126 16.00 -0.52 6.86
C SER A 126 15.81 -1.53 7.99
#